data_5b6ef4dd15f36b6c9d36b3a6ee68aa72
#
_entry.id   5b6ef4dd15f36b6c9d36b3a6ee68aa72
#
_cell.length_a   1.000
_cell.length_b   1.000
_cell.length_c   1.000
_cell.angle_alpha   90.00
_cell.angle_beta   90.00
_cell.angle_gamma   90.00
#
_symmetry.space_group_name_H-M   'P 1'
#
loop_
_entity.id
_entity.type
_entity.pdbx_description
1 polymer ?
#
loop_
_entity_poly.entity_id
_entity_poly.type
_entity_poly.pdbx_seq_one_letter_code
_entity_poly.pdbx_strand_id
1 'polypeptide(L)'
;METLKKLYEEEIVPNLTKKFNYTTKMQVPKIEKIVLNMGVGDALADQKFLDAAVKDLQAISGQKPVVTTAKKSIAGFKLREGNKIGCKVTLRGDNMYNFLNKLITISLPRVRDFRGISKNSFDGRGNYTLGIKEQLVFPEVEYDQVVKVRGLDIVIVTTANTNEEALALLTEFGLPFRK
;
A
#
# COMPACT_ATOMS: atom_id res chain seq x y z
N MET A 1 -12.44 -13.70 -14.06
CA MET A 1 -11.58 -13.51 -12.87
C MET A 1 -12.48 -13.19 -11.69
N GLU A 2 -12.45 -14.01 -10.65
CA GLU A 2 -13.11 -13.65 -9.40
C GLU A 2 -12.44 -12.41 -8.83
N THR A 3 -13.25 -11.39 -8.58
CA THR A 3 -12.72 -10.17 -7.95
C THR A 3 -12.46 -10.47 -6.47
N LEU A 4 -11.37 -9.96 -5.90
CA LEU A 4 -11.07 -10.13 -4.46
C LEU A 4 -12.24 -9.71 -3.54
N LYS A 5 -13.10 -8.85 -4.03
CA LYS A 5 -14.33 -8.45 -3.34
C LYS A 5 -15.29 -9.62 -3.19
N LYS A 6 -15.51 -10.42 -4.24
CA LYS A 6 -16.33 -11.63 -4.17
C LYS A 6 -15.71 -12.67 -3.26
N LEU A 7 -14.42 -12.89 -3.37
CA LEU A 7 -13.68 -13.79 -2.48
C LEU A 7 -13.87 -13.39 -1.01
N TYR A 8 -13.83 -12.08 -0.71
CA TYR A 8 -14.08 -11.59 0.64
C TYR A 8 -15.49 -11.97 1.12
N GLU A 9 -16.53 -11.72 0.33
CA GLU A 9 -17.93 -11.95 0.70
C GLU A 9 -18.28 -13.43 0.82
N GLU A 10 -17.74 -14.27 -0.07
CA GLU A 10 -18.12 -15.68 -0.21
C GLU A 10 -17.26 -16.63 0.66
N GLU A 11 -15.98 -16.35 0.82
CA GLU A 11 -15.04 -17.24 1.52
C GLU A 11 -14.45 -16.64 2.80
N ILE A 12 -13.93 -15.41 2.74
CA ILE A 12 -13.18 -14.82 3.85
C ILE A 12 -14.10 -14.54 5.05
N VAL A 13 -15.28 -13.98 4.82
CA VAL A 13 -16.24 -13.66 5.87
C VAL A 13 -16.66 -14.92 6.65
N PRO A 14 -17.07 -16.04 6.02
CA PRO A 14 -17.39 -17.29 6.75
C PRO A 14 -16.18 -17.86 7.51
N ASN A 15 -15.00 -17.85 6.91
CA ASN A 15 -13.78 -18.40 7.52
C ASN A 15 -13.39 -17.63 8.79
N LEU A 16 -13.36 -16.29 8.73
CA LEU A 16 -13.06 -15.45 9.87
C LEU A 16 -14.13 -15.52 10.96
N THR A 17 -15.40 -15.64 10.58
CA THR A 17 -16.50 -15.80 11.52
C THR A 17 -16.32 -17.07 12.34
N LYS A 18 -15.95 -18.18 11.72
CA LYS A 18 -15.67 -19.45 12.41
C LYS A 18 -14.43 -19.36 13.30
N LYS A 19 -13.36 -18.70 12.81
CA LYS A 19 -12.07 -18.61 13.51
C LYS A 19 -12.14 -17.76 14.78
N PHE A 20 -12.86 -16.65 14.74
CA PHE A 20 -12.95 -15.69 15.85
C PHE A 20 -14.30 -15.67 16.56
N ASN A 21 -15.23 -16.58 16.16
CA ASN A 21 -16.57 -16.69 16.74
C ASN A 21 -17.37 -15.38 16.74
N TYR A 22 -17.35 -14.65 15.62
CA TYR A 22 -18.15 -13.45 15.48
C TYR A 22 -19.65 -13.76 15.47
N THR A 23 -20.44 -12.95 16.16
CA THR A 23 -21.89 -13.09 16.24
C THR A 23 -22.63 -12.48 15.05
N THR A 24 -22.04 -11.47 14.43
CA THR A 24 -22.61 -10.76 13.28
C THR A 24 -21.60 -10.57 12.16
N LYS A 25 -22.07 -10.54 10.91
CA LYS A 25 -21.20 -10.24 9.74
C LYS A 25 -20.54 -8.87 9.80
N MET A 26 -21.14 -7.91 10.53
CA MET A 26 -20.60 -6.57 10.67
C MET A 26 -19.36 -6.48 11.57
N GLN A 27 -19.14 -7.50 12.42
CA GLN A 27 -17.94 -7.59 13.26
C GLN A 27 -16.71 -8.08 12.51
N VAL A 28 -16.91 -8.75 11.37
CA VAL A 28 -15.82 -9.30 10.57
C VAL A 28 -14.96 -8.15 10.06
N PRO A 29 -13.61 -8.18 10.27
CA PRO A 29 -12.73 -7.15 9.78
C PRO A 29 -12.73 -7.10 8.25
N LYS A 30 -12.63 -5.89 7.72
CA LYS A 30 -12.53 -5.62 6.28
C LYS A 30 -11.42 -4.62 6.01
N ILE A 31 -10.93 -4.61 4.78
CA ILE A 31 -10.00 -3.57 4.33
C ILE A 31 -10.83 -2.29 4.06
N GLU A 32 -10.45 -1.20 4.71
CA GLU A 32 -11.12 0.09 4.56
C GLU A 32 -10.54 0.91 3.42
N LYS A 33 -9.21 1.00 3.39
CA LYS A 33 -8.46 1.74 2.35
C LYS A 33 -7.04 1.23 2.25
N ILE A 34 -6.41 1.51 1.10
CA ILE A 34 -4.97 1.34 0.90
C ILE A 34 -4.39 2.70 0.55
N VAL A 35 -3.37 3.11 1.28
CA VAL A 35 -2.66 4.37 1.06
C VAL A 35 -1.28 4.06 0.51
N LEU A 36 -0.96 4.63 -0.65
CA LEU A 36 0.36 4.60 -1.24
C LEU A 36 1.05 5.93 -0.98
N ASN A 37 2.27 5.91 -0.51
CA ASN A 37 3.07 7.10 -0.25
C ASN A 37 4.45 6.95 -0.87
N MET A 38 4.91 8.01 -1.51
CA MET A 38 6.24 8.10 -2.07
C MET A 38 6.91 9.39 -1.58
N GLY A 39 7.98 9.23 -0.80
CA GLY A 39 8.81 10.34 -0.34
C GLY A 39 9.79 10.77 -1.42
N VAL A 40 9.83 12.04 -1.75
CA VAL A 40 10.72 12.62 -2.77
C VAL A 40 11.52 13.77 -2.16
N GLY A 41 12.52 13.45 -1.35
CA GLY A 41 13.41 14.45 -0.75
C GLY A 41 14.23 15.24 -1.79
N ASP A 42 14.56 14.60 -2.91
CA ASP A 42 15.31 15.23 -4.03
C ASP A 42 14.51 16.34 -4.74
N ALA A 43 13.21 16.44 -4.51
CA ALA A 43 12.36 17.50 -5.04
C ALA A 43 12.79 18.90 -4.55
N LEU A 44 13.55 18.97 -3.47
CA LEU A 44 14.17 20.22 -3.00
C LEU A 44 15.25 20.76 -3.96
N ALA A 45 15.93 19.86 -4.65
CA ALA A 45 16.96 20.21 -5.64
C ALA A 45 16.36 20.44 -7.03
N ASP A 46 15.46 19.56 -7.47
CA ASP A 46 14.80 19.67 -8.78
C ASP A 46 13.37 19.10 -8.69
N GLN A 47 12.40 19.94 -9.05
CA GLN A 47 10.98 19.57 -9.06
C GLN A 47 10.65 18.47 -10.06
N LYS A 48 11.47 18.27 -11.09
CA LYS A 48 11.29 17.19 -12.08
C LYS A 48 11.21 15.80 -11.43
N PHE A 49 11.95 15.59 -10.35
CA PHE A 49 11.89 14.33 -9.60
C PHE A 49 10.52 14.07 -8.97
N LEU A 50 9.88 15.12 -8.49
CA LEU A 50 8.53 15.00 -7.96
C LEU A 50 7.51 14.74 -9.06
N ASP A 51 7.61 15.45 -10.18
CA ASP A 51 6.69 15.26 -11.31
C ASP A 51 6.78 13.84 -11.88
N ALA A 52 8.01 13.28 -11.96
CA ALA A 52 8.22 11.89 -12.33
C ALA A 52 7.58 10.92 -11.32
N ALA A 53 7.79 11.14 -10.01
CA ALA A 53 7.20 10.32 -8.96
C ALA A 53 5.66 10.35 -8.98
N VAL A 54 5.06 11.50 -9.27
CA VAL A 54 3.60 11.65 -9.42
C VAL A 54 3.10 10.84 -10.62
N LYS A 55 3.81 10.86 -11.75
CA LYS A 55 3.46 10.05 -12.92
C LYS A 55 3.54 8.56 -12.63
N ASP A 56 4.64 8.12 -12.00
CA ASP A 56 4.83 6.70 -11.62
C ASP A 56 3.71 6.23 -10.68
N LEU A 57 3.42 7.01 -9.63
CA LEU A 57 2.38 6.67 -8.68
C LEU A 57 0.98 6.69 -9.30
N GLN A 58 0.73 7.59 -10.25
CA GLN A 58 -0.52 7.63 -11.01
C GLN A 58 -0.67 6.39 -11.90
N ALA A 59 0.40 5.95 -12.56
CA ALA A 59 0.39 4.73 -13.36
C ALA A 59 0.11 3.48 -12.49
N ILE A 60 0.76 3.38 -11.32
CA ILE A 60 0.59 2.28 -10.38
C ILE A 60 -0.82 2.21 -9.82
N SER A 61 -1.39 3.35 -9.41
CA SER A 61 -2.68 3.41 -8.71
C SER A 61 -3.89 3.56 -9.64
N GLY A 62 -3.69 4.04 -10.87
CA GLY A 62 -4.77 4.41 -11.79
C GLY A 62 -5.55 5.67 -11.36
N GLN A 63 -5.07 6.38 -10.34
CA GLN A 63 -5.71 7.54 -9.74
C GLN A 63 -4.71 8.68 -9.56
N LYS A 64 -5.12 9.93 -9.74
CA LYS A 64 -4.24 11.09 -9.61
C LYS A 64 -3.75 11.25 -8.17
N PRO A 65 -2.43 11.23 -7.92
CA PRO A 65 -1.86 11.44 -6.60
C PRO A 65 -2.01 12.87 -6.11
N VAL A 66 -2.01 13.02 -4.80
CA VAL A 66 -1.94 14.32 -4.12
C VAL A 66 -0.49 14.61 -3.75
N VAL A 67 0.01 15.77 -4.13
CA VAL A 67 1.34 16.24 -3.73
C VAL A 67 1.31 16.65 -2.27
N THR A 68 2.27 16.17 -1.48
CA THR A 68 2.40 16.49 -0.06
C THR A 68 3.45 17.56 0.16
N THR A 69 3.15 18.48 1.06
CA THR A 69 4.03 19.61 1.41
C THR A 69 4.54 19.51 2.83
N ALA A 70 5.71 20.09 3.08
CA ALA A 70 6.28 20.18 4.42
C ALA A 70 5.43 21.06 5.33
N LYS A 71 5.14 20.58 6.51
CA LYS A 71 4.37 21.31 7.54
C LYS A 71 5.23 22.21 8.43
N LYS A 72 6.53 21.94 8.49
CA LYS A 72 7.50 22.68 9.30
C LYS A 72 8.83 22.85 8.56
N SER A 73 9.51 23.95 8.82
CA SER A 73 10.86 24.17 8.31
C SER A 73 11.89 23.44 9.16
N ILE A 74 12.84 22.75 8.52
CA ILE A 74 13.95 22.05 9.17
C ILE A 74 15.25 22.45 8.51
N ALA A 75 16.08 23.23 9.22
CA ALA A 75 17.32 23.81 8.69
C ALA A 75 18.34 22.74 8.29
N GLY A 76 18.47 21.65 9.05
CA GLY A 76 19.38 20.53 8.77
C GLY A 76 19.13 19.84 7.43
N PHE A 77 17.92 19.86 6.93
CA PHE A 77 17.52 19.30 5.63
C PHE A 77 17.36 20.36 4.54
N LYS A 78 17.66 21.64 4.81
CA LYS A 78 17.39 22.77 3.92
C LYS A 78 15.93 22.84 3.46
N LEU A 79 15.01 22.40 4.35
CA LEU A 79 13.58 22.30 4.11
C LEU A 79 12.86 23.52 4.67
N ARG A 80 12.02 24.15 3.87
CA ARG A 80 11.12 25.22 4.29
C ARG A 80 9.67 24.72 4.30
N GLU A 81 8.87 25.27 5.19
CA GLU A 81 7.43 25.04 5.19
C GLU A 81 6.82 25.38 3.82
N GLY A 82 5.91 24.52 3.36
CA GLY A 82 5.28 24.62 2.06
C GLY A 82 6.04 23.98 0.90
N ASN A 83 7.30 23.55 1.10
CA ASN A 83 8.03 22.83 0.07
C ASN A 83 7.36 21.50 -0.25
N LYS A 84 7.25 21.19 -1.53
CA LYS A 84 6.69 19.92 -2.02
C LYS A 84 7.74 18.81 -1.84
N ILE A 85 7.42 17.77 -1.07
CA ILE A 85 8.38 16.74 -0.66
C ILE A 85 7.95 15.30 -0.93
N GLY A 86 6.77 15.09 -1.46
CA GLY A 86 6.28 13.77 -1.75
C GLY A 86 4.93 13.76 -2.43
N CYS A 87 4.42 12.57 -2.66
CA CYS A 87 3.08 12.35 -3.19
C CYS A 87 2.44 11.13 -2.52
N LYS A 88 1.13 11.14 -2.43
CA LYS A 88 0.33 10.04 -1.89
C LYS A 88 -0.94 9.84 -2.68
N VAL A 89 -1.48 8.65 -2.61
CA VAL A 89 -2.79 8.30 -3.14
C VAL A 89 -3.52 7.40 -2.17
N THR A 90 -4.82 7.60 -2.03
CA THR A 90 -5.70 6.75 -1.21
C THR A 90 -6.66 6.00 -2.12
N LEU A 91 -6.62 4.67 -2.05
CA LEU A 91 -7.47 3.78 -2.82
C LEU A 91 -8.58 3.21 -1.94
N ARG A 92 -9.82 3.22 -2.45
CA ARG A 92 -11.01 2.67 -1.79
C ARG A 92 -11.86 1.90 -2.80
N GLY A 93 -12.72 1.04 -2.30
CA GLY A 93 -13.66 0.28 -3.12
C GLY A 93 -12.99 -0.63 -4.15
N ASP A 94 -13.49 -0.64 -5.36
CA ASP A 94 -13.01 -1.56 -6.40
C ASP A 94 -11.56 -1.29 -6.82
N ASN A 95 -11.14 -0.03 -6.86
CA ASN A 95 -9.74 0.34 -7.14
C ASN A 95 -8.77 -0.23 -6.09
N MET A 96 -9.18 -0.23 -4.83
CA MET A 96 -8.41 -0.82 -3.73
C MET A 96 -8.23 -2.34 -3.93
N TYR A 97 -9.30 -3.07 -4.24
CA TYR A 97 -9.23 -4.51 -4.47
C TYR A 97 -8.44 -4.86 -5.74
N ASN A 98 -8.57 -4.08 -6.80
CA ASN A 98 -7.79 -4.25 -8.03
C ASN A 98 -6.29 -4.05 -7.77
N PHE A 99 -5.93 -3.01 -7.01
CA PHE A 99 -4.55 -2.78 -6.61
C PHE A 99 -4.01 -3.91 -5.72
N LEU A 100 -4.78 -4.37 -4.75
CA LEU A 100 -4.39 -5.47 -3.87
C LEU A 100 -4.16 -6.77 -4.65
N ASN A 101 -5.05 -7.09 -5.58
CA ASN A 101 -4.89 -8.26 -6.45
C ASN A 101 -3.59 -8.18 -7.26
N LYS A 102 -3.34 -7.05 -7.89
CA LYS A 102 -2.10 -6.80 -8.64
C LYS A 102 -0.86 -6.91 -7.76
N LEU A 103 -0.90 -6.34 -6.56
CA LEU A 103 0.19 -6.43 -5.59
C LEU A 103 0.52 -7.88 -5.25
N ILE A 104 -0.47 -8.70 -4.95
CA ILE A 104 -0.28 -10.10 -4.54
C ILE A 104 0.17 -10.97 -5.71
N THR A 105 -0.47 -10.83 -6.87
CA THR A 105 -0.27 -11.76 -7.99
C THR A 105 0.91 -11.40 -8.88
N ILE A 106 1.22 -10.13 -9.03
CA ILE A 106 2.21 -9.63 -10.00
C ILE A 106 3.41 -8.98 -9.31
N SER A 107 3.16 -8.01 -8.42
CA SER A 107 4.23 -7.14 -7.91
C SER A 107 5.11 -7.81 -6.87
N LEU A 108 4.54 -8.48 -5.88
CA LEU A 108 5.31 -9.16 -4.84
C LEU A 108 6.21 -10.27 -5.38
N PRO A 109 5.76 -11.14 -6.31
CA PRO A 109 6.65 -12.15 -6.93
C PRO A 109 7.82 -11.54 -7.72
N ARG A 110 7.72 -10.31 -8.18
CA ARG A 110 8.78 -9.61 -8.92
C ARG A 110 9.81 -8.92 -8.03
N VAL A 111 9.58 -8.84 -6.74
CA VAL A 111 10.54 -8.28 -5.79
C VAL A 111 11.79 -9.16 -5.73
N ARG A 112 12.97 -8.54 -5.80
CA ARG A 112 14.26 -9.26 -5.68
C ARG A 112 14.36 -9.95 -4.33
N ASP A 113 14.83 -11.21 -4.34
CA ASP A 113 15.03 -12.03 -3.12
C ASP A 113 13.82 -12.07 -2.21
N PHE A 114 12.63 -12.14 -2.81
CA PHE A 114 11.38 -12.15 -2.06
C PHE A 114 11.25 -13.43 -1.23
N ARG A 115 11.23 -13.28 0.10
CA ARG A 115 11.09 -14.38 1.08
C ARG A 115 9.82 -14.29 1.92
N GLY A 116 8.84 -13.53 1.45
CA GLY A 116 7.64 -13.21 2.20
C GLY A 116 7.71 -11.86 2.93
N ILE A 117 6.55 -11.35 3.32
CA ILE A 117 6.41 -10.09 4.04
C ILE A 117 6.44 -10.30 5.55
N SER A 118 6.87 -9.30 6.31
CA SER A 118 6.99 -9.39 7.76
C SER A 118 5.63 -9.50 8.44
N LYS A 119 5.50 -10.36 9.45
CA LYS A 119 4.34 -10.44 10.33
C LYS A 119 4.29 -9.32 11.38
N ASN A 120 5.41 -8.63 11.61
CA ASN A 120 5.58 -7.66 12.69
C ASN A 120 5.35 -6.20 12.25
N SER A 121 4.89 -5.98 11.02
CA SER A 121 4.68 -4.63 10.47
C SER A 121 3.28 -4.07 10.72
N PHE A 122 2.64 -4.49 11.80
CA PHE A 122 1.36 -3.97 12.28
C PHE A 122 1.56 -2.86 13.33
N ASP A 123 0.62 -1.93 13.39
CA ASP A 123 0.63 -0.78 14.30
C ASP A 123 0.02 -1.03 15.69
N GLY A 124 -0.44 -2.22 15.98
CA GLY A 124 -1.18 -2.58 17.19
C GLY A 124 -2.70 -2.46 17.08
N ARG A 125 -3.20 -1.85 16.00
CA ARG A 125 -4.64 -1.63 15.72
C ARG A 125 -5.12 -2.30 14.45
N GLY A 126 -4.37 -3.27 13.94
CA GLY A 126 -4.74 -4.01 12.75
C GLY A 126 -4.41 -3.34 11.42
N ASN A 127 -3.64 -2.26 11.38
CA ASN A 127 -3.14 -1.67 10.15
C ASN A 127 -1.77 -2.24 9.80
N TYR A 128 -1.55 -2.50 8.53
CA TYR A 128 -0.32 -3.11 8.04
C TYR A 128 0.44 -2.17 7.11
N THR A 129 1.76 -2.10 7.26
CA THR A 129 2.62 -1.30 6.40
C THR A 129 3.65 -2.18 5.69
N LEU A 130 3.74 -2.03 4.40
CA LEU A 130 4.70 -2.71 3.53
C LEU A 130 5.54 -1.67 2.77
N GLY A 131 6.86 -1.73 2.92
CA GLY A 131 7.78 -0.95 2.10
C GLY A 131 8.26 -1.74 0.88
N ILE A 132 8.15 -1.14 -0.30
CA ILE A 132 8.72 -1.66 -1.54
C ILE A 132 9.91 -0.78 -1.92
N LYS A 133 11.06 -1.40 -2.19
CA LYS A 133 12.30 -0.67 -2.46
C LYS A 133 12.35 -0.05 -3.86
N GLU A 134 11.68 -0.66 -4.83
CA GLU A 134 11.74 -0.29 -6.24
C GLU A 134 10.33 -0.24 -6.85
N GLN A 135 9.94 0.89 -7.46
CA GLN A 135 8.66 1.01 -8.17
C GLN A 135 8.59 0.14 -9.43
N LEU A 136 9.72 -0.34 -9.92
CA LEU A 136 9.82 -1.18 -11.12
C LEU A 136 9.16 -2.56 -10.98
N VAL A 137 8.81 -2.98 -9.76
CA VAL A 137 8.06 -4.21 -9.53
C VAL A 137 6.62 -4.14 -10.08
N PHE A 138 6.11 -2.94 -10.30
CA PHE A 138 4.81 -2.73 -10.91
C PHE A 138 4.93 -2.73 -12.44
N PRO A 139 4.12 -3.52 -13.15
CA PRO A 139 4.22 -3.66 -14.61
C PRO A 139 3.85 -2.39 -15.39
N GLU A 140 3.11 -1.47 -14.77
CA GLU A 140 2.70 -0.20 -15.37
C GLU A 140 3.83 0.83 -15.43
N VAL A 141 4.91 0.60 -14.70
CA VAL A 141 6.08 1.49 -14.68
C VAL A 141 7.10 0.95 -15.68
N GLU A 142 7.29 1.68 -16.78
CA GLU A 142 8.28 1.33 -17.80
C GLU A 142 9.68 1.80 -17.39
N TYR A 143 10.66 0.91 -17.48
CA TYR A 143 12.05 1.20 -17.10
C TYR A 143 12.62 2.44 -17.79
N ASP A 144 12.30 2.60 -19.06
CA ASP A 144 12.85 3.71 -19.88
C ASP A 144 12.28 5.09 -19.49
N GLN A 145 11.14 5.12 -18.81
CA GLN A 145 10.48 6.35 -18.36
C GLN A 145 10.86 6.74 -16.94
N VAL A 146 11.53 5.86 -16.20
CA VAL A 146 11.92 6.09 -14.81
C VAL A 146 13.12 7.00 -14.73
N VAL A 147 12.94 8.20 -14.18
CA VAL A 147 14.02 9.15 -13.95
C VAL A 147 14.94 8.70 -12.82
N LYS A 148 14.38 8.11 -11.76
CA LYS A 148 15.12 7.59 -10.62
C LYS A 148 14.35 6.44 -9.97
N VAL A 149 15.07 5.36 -9.64
CA VAL A 149 14.50 4.26 -8.86
C VAL A 149 14.19 4.75 -7.45
N ARG A 150 12.93 4.54 -7.03
CA ARG A 150 12.41 4.96 -5.71
C ARG A 150 11.60 3.86 -5.07
N GLY A 151 11.65 3.85 -3.76
CA GLY A 151 10.73 3.04 -2.98
C GLY A 151 9.38 3.72 -2.77
N LEU A 152 8.41 2.94 -2.38
CA LEU A 152 7.11 3.42 -1.93
C LEU A 152 6.62 2.63 -0.73
N ASP A 153 5.84 3.28 0.10
CA ASP A 153 5.18 2.67 1.25
C ASP A 153 3.73 2.38 0.92
N ILE A 154 3.29 1.17 1.23
CA ILE A 154 1.91 0.71 1.06
C ILE A 154 1.34 0.47 2.45
N VAL A 155 0.33 1.24 2.82
CA VAL A 155 -0.36 1.10 4.10
C VAL A 155 -1.75 0.53 3.85
N ILE A 156 -2.02 -0.63 4.41
CA ILE A 156 -3.32 -1.31 4.36
C ILE A 156 -4.05 -1.02 5.67
N VAL A 157 -5.10 -0.21 5.59
CA VAL A 157 -5.93 0.14 6.74
C VAL A 157 -7.12 -0.81 6.79
N THR A 158 -7.28 -1.48 7.91
CA THR A 158 -8.37 -2.42 8.17
C THR A 158 -9.28 -1.95 9.31
N THR A 159 -10.45 -2.54 9.43
CA THR A 159 -11.36 -2.32 10.56
C THR A 159 -11.12 -3.30 11.71
N ALA A 160 -10.05 -4.12 11.66
CA ALA A 160 -9.71 -5.05 12.73
C ALA A 160 -9.35 -4.30 14.01
N ASN A 161 -9.72 -4.88 15.15
CA ASN A 161 -9.38 -4.34 16.46
C ASN A 161 -7.99 -4.77 16.95
N THR A 162 -7.53 -5.93 16.51
CA THR A 162 -6.26 -6.53 16.90
C THR A 162 -5.41 -6.88 15.69
N ASN A 163 -4.09 -6.99 15.90
CA ASN A 163 -3.17 -7.41 14.85
C ASN A 163 -3.42 -8.85 14.39
N GLU A 164 -3.89 -9.73 15.29
CA GLU A 164 -4.18 -11.12 14.96
C GLU A 164 -5.35 -11.25 13.99
N GLU A 165 -6.42 -10.47 14.20
CA GLU A 165 -7.55 -10.41 13.28
C GLU A 165 -7.12 -9.87 11.90
N ALA A 166 -6.31 -8.82 11.88
CA ALA A 166 -5.80 -8.25 10.65
C ALA A 166 -4.85 -9.20 9.91
N LEU A 167 -3.97 -9.90 10.63
CA LEU A 167 -3.09 -10.92 10.05
C LEU A 167 -3.89 -12.04 9.42
N ALA A 168 -4.93 -12.52 10.10
CA ALA A 168 -5.81 -13.55 9.56
C ALA A 168 -6.53 -13.06 8.29
N LEU A 169 -7.08 -11.84 8.32
CA LEU A 169 -7.74 -11.23 7.16
C LEU A 169 -6.80 -11.14 5.95
N LEU A 170 -5.60 -10.60 6.14
CA LEU A 170 -4.64 -10.43 5.06
C LEU A 170 -4.09 -11.77 4.53
N THR A 171 -3.97 -12.77 5.40
CA THR A 171 -3.58 -14.13 5.00
C THR A 171 -4.65 -14.78 4.12
N GLU A 172 -5.92 -14.62 4.46
CA GLU A 172 -7.04 -15.11 3.63
C GLU A 172 -7.10 -14.42 2.27
N PHE A 173 -6.69 -13.16 2.15
CA PHE A 173 -6.54 -12.49 0.86
C PHE A 173 -5.35 -13.02 0.03
N GLY A 174 -4.49 -13.83 0.61
CA GLY A 174 -3.33 -14.43 -0.07
C GLY A 174 -2.03 -13.65 0.05
N LEU A 175 -1.91 -12.73 1.00
CA LEU A 175 -0.64 -12.05 1.26
C LEU A 175 0.42 -13.04 1.80
N PRO A 176 1.60 -13.13 1.17
CA PRO A 176 2.61 -14.12 1.50
C PRO A 176 3.45 -13.69 2.70
N PHE A 177 2.98 -13.97 3.90
CA PHE A 177 3.73 -13.74 5.13
C PHE A 177 4.85 -14.78 5.31
N ARG A 178 5.97 -14.36 5.88
CA ARG A 178 7.06 -15.28 6.27
C ARG A 178 6.53 -16.26 7.32
N LYS A 179 6.97 -17.49 7.21
CA LYS A 179 6.69 -18.53 8.20
C LYS A 179 7.42 -18.28 9.52
#